data_dc9e1f3aa41f3bba7d92d7d799c974af
#
_entry.id   dc9e1f3aa41f3bba7d92d7d799c974af
#
_cell.length_a   1.000
_cell.length_b   1.000
_cell.length_c   1.000
_cell.angle_alpha   90.00
_cell.angle_beta   90.00
_cell.angle_gamma   90.00
#
_symmetry.space_group_name_H-M   'P 1'
#
loop_
_entity.id
_entity.type
_entity.pdbx_description
1 polymer ?
#
loop_
_entity_poly.entity_id
_entity_poly.type
_entity_poly.pdbx_seq_one_letter_code
_entity_poly.pdbx_strand_id
1 'polypeptide(L)'
;MSMHPPINYCSCCGAPVTHTVPEGDTVERHVCPACGTIHYQNPKMVIGCIAEWEGRVLLCRRAIEPRLGLWTLPAGFMENSETTAEAAARETREEVCAEVAIDRLFALVNVPHIHQVHMFYTARLIDGQFGVGTESLESSLFLEAEIPWDALAFRSVSFALRAWLDDRRRGEFGLHSIDLRPPTAAETIPRD
;
A
#
# COMPACT_ATOMS: atom_id res chain seq x y z
N MET A 1 -4.72 13.10 -11.00
CA MET A 1 -5.21 12.14 -12.02
C MET A 1 -5.86 10.99 -11.28
N SER A 2 -7.07 10.59 -11.65
CA SER A 2 -7.75 9.43 -11.05
C SER A 2 -6.93 8.16 -11.36
N MET A 3 -6.59 7.38 -10.34
CA MET A 3 -5.88 6.09 -10.50
C MET A 3 -6.79 4.99 -11.07
N HIS A 4 -8.08 5.27 -11.22
CA HIS A 4 -9.00 4.40 -11.92
C HIS A 4 -9.23 4.96 -13.33
N PRO A 5 -8.77 4.26 -14.39
CA PRO A 5 -9.13 4.64 -15.76
C PRO A 5 -10.66 4.57 -15.92
N PRO A 6 -11.24 5.44 -16.74
CA PRO A 6 -12.67 5.39 -16.99
C PRO A 6 -13.04 4.03 -17.60
N ILE A 7 -14.15 3.46 -17.14
CA ILE A 7 -14.72 2.25 -17.75
C ILE A 7 -15.49 2.71 -18.98
N ASN A 8 -14.99 2.40 -20.16
CA ASN A 8 -15.61 2.80 -21.42
C ASN A 8 -16.61 1.76 -21.96
N TYR A 9 -16.40 0.49 -21.60
CA TYR A 9 -17.22 -0.63 -22.09
C TYR A 9 -17.63 -1.54 -20.93
N CYS A 10 -18.83 -2.09 -21.07
CA CYS A 10 -19.39 -3.04 -20.11
C CYS A 10 -18.64 -4.37 -20.14
N SER A 11 -18.18 -4.83 -19.00
CA SER A 11 -17.50 -6.14 -18.87
C SER A 11 -18.42 -7.34 -19.09
N CYS A 12 -19.76 -7.13 -19.03
CA CYS A 12 -20.75 -8.21 -19.24
C CYS A 12 -21.16 -8.37 -20.69
N CYS A 13 -21.41 -7.28 -21.44
CA CYS A 13 -21.96 -7.35 -22.78
C CYS A 13 -21.16 -6.59 -23.84
N GLY A 14 -20.07 -5.90 -23.48
CA GLY A 14 -19.22 -5.17 -24.41
C GLY A 14 -19.78 -3.83 -24.90
N ALA A 15 -21.02 -3.46 -24.56
CA ALA A 15 -21.60 -2.19 -24.98
C ALA A 15 -20.96 -1.00 -24.28
N PRO A 16 -20.95 0.21 -24.87
CA PRO A 16 -20.48 1.42 -24.19
C PRO A 16 -21.26 1.68 -22.90
N VAL A 17 -20.58 2.19 -21.87
CA VAL A 17 -21.21 2.58 -20.59
C VAL A 17 -21.38 4.10 -20.51
N THR A 18 -22.35 4.53 -19.72
CA THR A 18 -22.59 5.94 -19.38
C THR A 18 -22.24 6.18 -17.92
N HIS A 19 -21.81 7.39 -17.59
CA HIS A 19 -21.55 7.82 -16.20
C HIS A 19 -22.79 8.58 -15.70
N THR A 20 -23.53 7.97 -14.79
CA THR A 20 -24.82 8.49 -14.28
C THR A 20 -25.13 7.97 -12.89
N VAL A 21 -26.05 8.62 -12.18
CA VAL A 21 -26.57 8.13 -10.89
C VAL A 21 -27.63 7.08 -11.18
N PRO A 22 -27.42 5.80 -10.83
CA PRO A 22 -28.43 4.76 -11.02
C PRO A 22 -29.58 4.92 -10.02
N GLU A 23 -30.73 4.33 -10.34
CA GLU A 23 -31.88 4.33 -9.46
C GLU A 23 -31.54 3.74 -8.09
N GLY A 24 -31.87 4.45 -7.03
CA GLY A 24 -31.60 4.05 -5.64
C GLY A 24 -30.16 4.32 -5.14
N ASP A 25 -29.28 4.92 -5.96
CA ASP A 25 -27.96 5.38 -5.55
C ASP A 25 -27.91 6.91 -5.39
N THR A 26 -26.87 7.43 -4.78
CA THR A 26 -26.60 8.87 -4.61
C THR A 26 -25.30 9.30 -5.28
N VAL A 27 -24.57 8.37 -5.85
CA VAL A 27 -23.24 8.56 -6.45
C VAL A 27 -23.27 8.14 -7.93
N GLU A 28 -22.62 8.91 -8.77
CA GLU A 28 -22.42 8.55 -10.18
C GLU A 28 -21.62 7.25 -10.32
N ARG A 29 -22.12 6.36 -11.19
CA ARG A 29 -21.51 5.07 -11.52
C ARG A 29 -21.38 4.91 -13.03
N HIS A 30 -20.53 3.98 -13.44
CA HIS A 30 -20.53 3.52 -14.83
C HIS A 30 -21.67 2.51 -15.01
N VAL A 31 -22.70 2.88 -15.77
CA VAL A 31 -23.91 2.08 -15.99
C VAL A 31 -23.97 1.68 -17.47
N CYS A 32 -24.24 0.42 -17.73
CA CYS A 32 -24.47 -0.08 -19.07
C CYS A 32 -25.94 0.09 -19.48
N PRO A 33 -26.29 0.96 -20.45
CA PRO A 33 -27.68 1.14 -20.86
C PRO A 33 -28.24 -0.08 -21.64
N ALA A 34 -27.38 -0.96 -22.15
CA ALA A 34 -27.80 -2.12 -22.94
C ALA A 34 -28.21 -3.31 -22.06
N CYS A 35 -27.54 -3.57 -20.95
CA CYS A 35 -27.85 -4.72 -20.07
C CYS A 35 -28.12 -4.34 -18.61
N GLY A 36 -28.12 -3.06 -18.26
CA GLY A 36 -28.42 -2.57 -16.92
C GLY A 36 -27.30 -2.79 -15.90
N THR A 37 -26.15 -3.36 -16.27
CA THR A 37 -25.06 -3.62 -15.33
C THR A 37 -24.48 -2.32 -14.77
N ILE A 38 -24.40 -2.21 -13.44
CA ILE A 38 -23.74 -1.12 -12.72
C ILE A 38 -22.33 -1.57 -12.34
N HIS A 39 -21.32 -0.82 -12.77
CA HIS A 39 -19.91 -1.09 -12.47
C HIS A 39 -19.48 -0.26 -11.27
N TYR A 40 -19.22 -0.92 -10.16
CA TYR A 40 -18.70 -0.30 -8.95
C TYR A 40 -17.17 -0.22 -9.01
N GLN A 41 -16.63 0.90 -8.58
CA GLN A 41 -15.20 1.07 -8.33
C GLN A 41 -14.98 1.36 -6.85
N ASN A 42 -14.28 0.47 -6.17
CA ASN A 42 -13.96 0.58 -4.76
C ASN A 42 -12.48 0.93 -4.55
N PRO A 43 -12.09 1.49 -3.39
CA PRO A 43 -10.69 1.67 -3.07
C PRO A 43 -9.91 0.37 -3.17
N LYS A 44 -8.70 0.45 -3.72
CA LYS A 44 -7.77 -0.69 -3.76
C LYS A 44 -7.09 -0.85 -2.41
N MET A 45 -6.95 -2.10 -1.99
CA MET A 45 -6.20 -2.46 -0.78
C MET A 45 -4.75 -2.69 -1.15
N VAL A 46 -3.83 -2.00 -0.47
CA VAL A 46 -2.38 -2.21 -0.55
C VAL A 46 -1.94 -2.79 0.78
N ILE A 47 -1.38 -3.99 0.76
CA ILE A 47 -1.05 -4.74 1.96
C ILE A 47 0.45 -4.99 1.98
N GLY A 48 1.07 -4.78 3.14
CA GLY A 48 2.48 -5.08 3.34
C GLY A 48 2.82 -5.32 4.80
N CYS A 49 4.10 -5.49 5.08
CA CYS A 49 4.54 -5.68 6.44
C CYS A 49 5.82 -4.91 6.79
N ILE A 50 5.98 -4.63 8.08
CA ILE A 50 7.21 -4.20 8.71
C ILE A 50 7.89 -5.48 9.18
N ALA A 51 8.76 -6.04 8.32
CA ALA A 51 9.49 -7.26 8.61
C ALA A 51 10.76 -6.92 9.40
N GLU A 52 10.87 -7.47 10.61
CA GLU A 52 11.96 -7.21 11.54
C GLU A 52 12.88 -8.43 11.66
N TRP A 53 14.18 -8.17 11.79
CA TRP A 53 15.21 -9.16 12.12
C TRP A 53 16.32 -8.52 12.98
N GLU A 54 16.55 -9.06 14.16
CA GLU A 54 17.61 -8.61 15.09
C GLU A 54 17.67 -7.10 15.31
N GLY A 55 16.47 -6.48 15.45
CA GLY A 55 16.35 -5.06 15.70
C GLY A 55 16.46 -4.17 14.47
N ARG A 56 16.50 -4.75 13.26
CA ARG A 56 16.55 -4.07 11.97
C ARG A 56 15.26 -4.27 11.22
N VAL A 57 14.90 -3.34 10.35
CA VAL A 57 13.73 -3.43 9.46
C VAL A 57 14.17 -3.71 8.03
N LEU A 58 13.48 -4.62 7.36
CA LEU A 58 13.72 -4.94 5.97
C LEU A 58 12.98 -3.94 5.08
N LEU A 59 13.74 -3.28 4.19
CA LEU A 59 13.21 -2.41 3.13
C LEU A 59 13.68 -2.93 1.77
N CYS A 60 12.90 -2.61 0.73
CA CYS A 60 13.27 -2.83 -0.66
C CYS A 60 13.31 -1.51 -1.44
N ARG A 61 14.16 -1.45 -2.47
CA ARG A 61 14.31 -0.31 -3.35
C ARG A 61 13.57 -0.60 -4.65
N ARG A 62 12.58 0.21 -4.97
CA ARG A 62 11.63 -0.02 -6.06
C ARG A 62 12.30 -0.08 -7.44
N ALA A 63 11.97 -1.11 -8.22
CA ALA A 63 12.37 -1.25 -9.64
C ALA A 63 11.31 -0.72 -10.61
N ILE A 64 10.12 -0.29 -10.11
CA ILE A 64 8.97 0.09 -10.93
C ILE A 64 8.42 1.47 -10.54
N GLU A 65 7.74 2.12 -11.50
CA GLU A 65 6.96 3.34 -11.22
C GLU A 65 5.63 3.00 -10.49
N PRO A 66 5.08 3.94 -9.72
CA PRO A 66 5.66 5.24 -9.36
C PRO A 66 6.81 5.09 -8.33
N ARG A 67 7.65 6.13 -8.26
CA ARG A 67 8.73 6.20 -7.27
C ARG A 67 9.87 5.19 -7.48
N LEU A 68 10.21 4.90 -8.74
CA LEU A 68 11.39 4.12 -9.11
C LEU A 68 12.65 4.59 -8.36
N GLY A 69 13.41 3.66 -7.81
CA GLY A 69 14.67 3.92 -7.11
C GLY A 69 14.53 4.38 -5.65
N LEU A 70 13.32 4.58 -5.12
CA LEU A 70 13.10 4.93 -3.73
C LEU A 70 12.82 3.69 -2.87
N TRP A 71 13.06 3.80 -1.56
CA TRP A 71 12.90 2.73 -0.59
C TRP A 71 11.47 2.62 -0.08
N THR A 72 11.02 1.41 0.18
CA THR A 72 9.68 1.11 0.70
C THR A 72 9.70 -0.13 1.59
N LEU A 73 8.64 -0.31 2.37
CA LEU A 73 8.28 -1.61 2.92
C LEU A 73 7.79 -2.51 1.78
N PRO A 74 8.06 -3.84 1.81
CA PRO A 74 7.44 -4.76 0.86
C PRO A 74 5.92 -4.68 0.97
N ALA A 75 5.25 -4.34 -0.13
CA ALA A 75 3.80 -4.14 -0.15
C ALA A 75 3.24 -4.00 -1.56
N GLY A 76 2.10 -4.64 -1.84
CA GLY A 76 1.40 -4.53 -3.11
C GLY A 76 -0.11 -4.71 -2.99
N PHE A 77 -0.78 -4.87 -4.11
CA PHE A 77 -2.22 -5.00 -4.14
C PHE A 77 -2.69 -6.37 -3.66
N MET A 78 -3.67 -6.34 -2.75
CA MET A 78 -4.36 -7.55 -2.32
C MET A 78 -5.04 -8.23 -3.51
N GLU A 79 -4.89 -9.55 -3.61
CA GLU A 79 -5.55 -10.38 -4.61
C GLU A 79 -6.87 -10.97 -4.08
N ASN A 80 -7.70 -11.44 -5.02
CA ASN A 80 -8.92 -12.14 -4.64
C ASN A 80 -8.59 -13.49 -3.97
N SER A 81 -9.40 -13.89 -2.99
CA SER A 81 -9.31 -15.16 -2.30
C SER A 81 -8.14 -15.32 -1.31
N GLU A 82 -7.44 -14.24 -0.98
CA GLU A 82 -6.47 -14.22 0.11
C GLU A 82 -6.93 -13.34 1.27
N THR A 83 -6.47 -13.62 2.46
CA THR A 83 -6.61 -12.73 3.63
C THR A 83 -5.55 -11.62 3.57
N THR A 84 -5.76 -10.51 4.29
CA THR A 84 -4.79 -9.43 4.35
C THR A 84 -3.44 -9.87 4.92
N ALA A 85 -3.41 -10.85 5.85
CA ALA A 85 -2.17 -11.41 6.38
C ALA A 85 -1.43 -12.27 5.33
N GLU A 86 -2.16 -13.05 4.53
CA GLU A 86 -1.60 -13.83 3.42
C GLU A 86 -1.04 -12.90 2.33
N ALA A 87 -1.75 -11.82 1.99
CA ALA A 87 -1.27 -10.79 1.08
C ALA A 87 0.06 -10.19 1.54
N ALA A 88 0.18 -9.79 2.82
CA ALA A 88 1.40 -9.24 3.38
C ALA A 88 2.59 -10.21 3.27
N ALA A 89 2.36 -11.51 3.55
CA ALA A 89 3.40 -12.53 3.44
C ALA A 89 3.77 -12.80 1.98
N ARG A 90 2.81 -12.87 1.06
CA ARG A 90 3.03 -13.05 -0.38
C ARG A 90 3.86 -11.92 -0.97
N GLU A 91 3.45 -10.66 -0.74
CA GLU A 91 4.17 -9.49 -1.23
C GLU A 91 5.63 -9.45 -0.70
N THR A 92 5.84 -9.81 0.56
CA THR A 92 7.19 -9.90 1.13
C THR A 92 8.03 -10.97 0.42
N ARG A 93 7.43 -12.13 0.11
CA ARG A 93 8.13 -13.19 -0.65
C ARG A 93 8.44 -12.75 -2.08
N GLU A 94 7.51 -12.08 -2.75
CA GLU A 94 7.66 -11.65 -4.14
C GLU A 94 8.68 -10.51 -4.31
N GLU A 95 8.65 -9.50 -3.44
CA GLU A 95 9.50 -8.33 -3.56
C GLU A 95 10.90 -8.50 -2.95
N VAL A 96 11.03 -9.30 -1.88
CA VAL A 96 12.30 -9.44 -1.13
C VAL A 96 12.71 -10.89 -0.87
N CYS A 97 12.08 -11.87 -1.52
CA CYS A 97 12.40 -13.29 -1.41
C CYS A 97 12.53 -13.77 0.04
N ALA A 98 11.73 -13.25 0.96
CA ALA A 98 11.80 -13.54 2.38
C ALA A 98 10.54 -14.21 2.89
N GLU A 99 10.70 -15.18 3.81
CA GLU A 99 9.60 -15.78 4.56
C GLU A 99 9.43 -15.06 5.89
N VAL A 100 8.18 -14.73 6.20
CA VAL A 100 7.83 -13.99 7.41
C VAL A 100 6.76 -14.67 8.24
N ALA A 101 6.88 -14.55 9.54
CA ALA A 101 5.82 -14.83 10.49
C ALA A 101 5.06 -13.52 10.75
N ILE A 102 3.85 -13.40 10.19
CA ILE A 102 2.97 -12.25 10.41
C ILE A 102 2.49 -12.26 11.87
N ASP A 103 2.55 -11.10 12.53
CA ASP A 103 2.11 -10.96 13.93
C ASP A 103 0.73 -10.29 14.00
N ARG A 104 0.63 -8.98 13.76
CA ARG A 104 -0.63 -8.24 13.91
C ARG A 104 -0.77 -7.12 12.90
N LEU A 105 -2.02 -6.75 12.61
CA LEU A 105 -2.29 -5.49 11.91
C LEU A 105 -1.81 -4.33 12.78
N PHE A 106 -0.97 -3.49 12.20
CA PHE A 106 -0.26 -2.44 12.93
C PHE A 106 -0.64 -1.03 12.47
N ALA A 107 -0.72 -0.81 11.16
CA ALA A 107 -1.08 0.48 10.62
C ALA A 107 -2.15 0.39 9.53
N LEU A 108 -3.15 1.29 9.60
CA LEU A 108 -4.17 1.51 8.57
C LEU A 108 -4.06 2.94 8.09
N VAL A 109 -3.76 3.12 6.81
CA VAL A 109 -3.53 4.43 6.21
C VAL A 109 -4.51 4.65 5.07
N ASN A 110 -5.45 5.56 5.27
CA ASN A 110 -6.38 5.98 4.23
C ASN A 110 -5.70 6.97 3.29
N VAL A 111 -5.77 6.71 1.98
CA VAL A 111 -5.22 7.60 0.93
C VAL A 111 -6.32 7.94 -0.08
N PRO A 112 -7.33 8.74 0.32
CA PRO A 112 -8.57 8.93 -0.45
C PRO A 112 -8.36 9.49 -1.85
N HIS A 113 -7.37 10.38 -2.03
CA HIS A 113 -7.13 11.08 -3.29
C HIS A 113 -6.58 10.17 -4.41
N ILE A 114 -6.13 8.96 -4.08
CA ILE A 114 -5.73 7.94 -5.04
C ILE A 114 -6.57 6.67 -4.92
N HIS A 115 -7.66 6.73 -4.13
CA HIS A 115 -8.58 5.61 -3.93
C HIS A 115 -7.89 4.35 -3.42
N GLN A 116 -7.06 4.49 -2.37
CA GLN A 116 -6.35 3.37 -1.75
C GLN A 116 -6.50 3.36 -0.23
N VAL A 117 -6.43 2.17 0.34
CA VAL A 117 -6.25 1.92 1.77
C VAL A 117 -5.01 1.04 1.91
N HIS A 118 -4.02 1.53 2.66
CA HIS A 118 -2.80 0.77 2.94
C HIS A 118 -2.89 0.15 4.34
N MET A 119 -2.56 -1.13 4.44
CA MET A 119 -2.52 -1.87 5.70
C MET A 119 -1.14 -2.48 5.87
N PHE A 120 -0.50 -2.19 7.00
CA PHE A 120 0.80 -2.76 7.33
C PHE A 120 0.71 -3.62 8.57
N TYR A 121 1.24 -4.83 8.46
CA TYR A 121 1.38 -5.76 9.57
C TYR A 121 2.78 -5.64 10.19
N THR A 122 2.91 -5.94 11.49
CA THR A 122 4.22 -6.30 12.04
C THR A 122 4.51 -7.76 11.71
N ALA A 123 5.76 -8.06 11.40
CA ALA A 123 6.19 -9.41 11.06
C ALA A 123 7.66 -9.63 11.47
N ARG A 124 8.05 -10.89 11.61
CA ARG A 124 9.44 -11.29 11.82
C ARG A 124 9.91 -12.15 10.67
N LEU A 125 11.13 -11.93 10.19
CA LEU A 125 11.77 -12.88 9.29
C LEU A 125 11.91 -14.24 10.00
N ILE A 126 11.70 -15.35 9.27
CA ILE A 126 11.74 -16.68 9.88
C ILE A 126 13.20 -17.11 10.12
N ASP A 127 14.08 -16.86 9.17
CA ASP A 127 15.48 -17.33 9.19
C ASP A 127 16.51 -16.20 8.91
N GLY A 128 16.03 -14.95 8.80
CA GLY A 128 16.87 -13.80 8.46
C GLY A 128 17.34 -13.74 7.02
N GLN A 129 16.90 -14.69 6.15
CA GLN A 129 17.25 -14.68 4.74
C GLN A 129 16.28 -13.78 3.96
N PHE A 130 16.83 -13.06 3.00
CA PHE A 130 16.10 -12.23 2.06
C PHE A 130 16.91 -12.07 0.77
N GLY A 131 16.26 -11.59 -0.27
CA GLY A 131 16.86 -11.41 -1.60
C GLY A 131 16.25 -10.23 -2.32
N VAL A 132 16.32 -10.24 -3.63
CA VAL A 132 15.79 -9.18 -4.50
C VAL A 132 14.81 -9.82 -5.47
N GLY A 133 13.54 -9.45 -5.34
CA GLY A 133 12.49 -9.87 -6.25
C GLY A 133 12.47 -9.06 -7.55
N THR A 134 11.57 -9.41 -8.46
CA THR A 134 11.52 -8.81 -9.81
C THR A 134 11.13 -7.33 -9.82
N GLU A 135 10.41 -6.86 -8.80
CA GLU A 135 9.98 -5.46 -8.64
C GLU A 135 10.90 -4.64 -7.73
N SER A 136 12.04 -5.23 -7.32
CA SER A 136 13.04 -4.60 -6.47
C SER A 136 14.39 -4.47 -7.17
N LEU A 137 15.08 -3.35 -6.96
CA LEU A 137 16.47 -3.13 -7.37
C LEU A 137 17.45 -3.65 -6.32
N GLU A 138 17.04 -3.57 -5.07
CA GLU A 138 17.88 -3.84 -3.90
C GLU A 138 16.97 -4.11 -2.70
N SER A 139 17.42 -4.92 -1.75
CA SER A 139 16.81 -5.09 -0.44
C SER A 139 17.88 -5.05 0.65
N SER A 140 17.55 -4.52 1.82
CA SER A 140 18.51 -4.39 2.92
C SER A 140 17.81 -4.28 4.27
N LEU A 141 18.51 -4.71 5.31
CA LEU A 141 18.13 -4.55 6.71
C LEU A 141 18.74 -3.27 7.30
N PHE A 142 17.90 -2.38 7.79
CA PHE A 142 18.28 -1.08 8.32
C PHE A 142 18.10 -1.02 9.84
N LEU A 143 19.12 -0.58 10.56
CA LEU A 143 18.94 -0.05 11.93
C LEU A 143 18.12 1.25 11.87
N GLU A 144 17.51 1.63 12.98
CA GLU A 144 16.72 2.86 13.07
C GLU A 144 17.47 4.10 12.57
N ALA A 145 18.75 4.24 12.93
CA ALA A 145 19.58 5.37 12.51
C ALA A 145 19.99 5.36 11.03
N GLU A 146 19.84 4.22 10.37
CA GLU A 146 20.23 4.00 8.97
C GLU A 146 19.04 4.12 8.00
N ILE A 147 17.80 4.19 8.52
CA ILE A 147 16.60 4.30 7.67
C ILE A 147 16.71 5.53 6.77
N PRO A 148 16.60 5.35 5.45
CA PRO A 148 16.76 6.44 4.46
C PRO A 148 15.49 7.30 4.37
N TRP A 149 15.19 8.07 5.42
CA TRP A 149 13.94 8.83 5.59
C TRP A 149 13.60 9.73 4.40
N ASP A 150 14.61 10.40 3.82
CA ASP A 150 14.44 11.33 2.70
C ASP A 150 14.29 10.61 1.35
N ALA A 151 14.61 9.31 1.31
CA ALA A 151 14.49 8.46 0.15
C ALA A 151 13.36 7.42 0.29
N LEU A 152 12.44 7.57 1.24
CA LEU A 152 11.25 6.74 1.33
C LEU A 152 10.23 7.12 0.25
N ALA A 153 9.70 6.11 -0.44
CA ALA A 153 8.81 6.28 -1.58
C ALA A 153 7.45 6.90 -1.20
N PHE A 154 6.90 6.54 -0.04
CA PHE A 154 5.52 6.85 0.31
C PHE A 154 5.36 7.37 1.73
N ARG A 155 4.49 8.36 1.91
CA ARG A 155 4.15 8.91 3.24
C ARG A 155 3.53 7.85 4.16
N SER A 156 2.81 6.88 3.61
CA SER A 156 2.23 5.76 4.37
C SER A 156 3.32 4.88 5.00
N VAL A 157 4.40 4.62 4.27
CA VAL A 157 5.57 3.89 4.76
C VAL A 157 6.28 4.68 5.86
N SER A 158 6.52 5.97 5.64
CA SER A 158 7.12 6.84 6.66
C SER A 158 6.29 6.88 7.95
N PHE A 159 4.94 6.95 7.82
CA PHE A 159 4.04 6.91 8.97
C PHE A 159 4.15 5.58 9.73
N ALA A 160 4.04 4.45 9.02
CA ALA A 160 4.07 3.13 9.61
C ALA A 160 5.41 2.87 10.33
N LEU A 161 6.55 3.23 9.72
CA LEU A 161 7.87 3.07 10.32
C LEU A 161 8.06 3.95 11.56
N ARG A 162 7.63 5.23 11.53
CA ARG A 162 7.73 6.12 12.70
C ARG A 162 6.89 5.60 13.87
N ALA A 163 5.65 5.21 13.62
CA ALA A 163 4.78 4.63 14.64
C ALA A 163 5.39 3.35 15.23
N TRP A 164 5.96 2.48 14.38
CA TRP A 164 6.59 1.25 14.83
C TRP A 164 7.82 1.49 15.71
N LEU A 165 8.67 2.44 15.35
CA LEU A 165 9.82 2.82 16.17
C LEU A 165 9.41 3.44 17.52
N ASP A 166 8.35 4.25 17.52
CA ASP A 166 7.83 4.86 18.74
C ASP A 166 7.24 3.81 19.68
N ASP A 167 6.46 2.86 19.16
CA ASP A 167 5.90 1.75 19.94
C ASP A 167 7.00 0.83 20.48
N ARG A 168 8.01 0.55 19.65
CA ARG A 168 9.18 -0.24 20.06
C ARG A 168 9.94 0.39 21.23
N ARG A 169 10.12 1.72 21.22
CA ARG A 169 10.76 2.45 22.33
C ARG A 169 9.92 2.39 23.61
N ARG A 170 8.58 2.37 23.47
CA ARG A 170 7.66 2.26 24.61
C ARG A 170 7.45 0.84 25.09
N GLY A 171 7.76 -0.15 24.26
CA GLY A 171 7.47 -1.57 24.54
C GLY A 171 5.99 -1.93 24.42
N GLU A 172 5.16 -1.06 23.82
CA GLU A 172 3.71 -1.24 23.66
C GLU A 172 3.32 -1.03 22.21
N PHE A 173 2.74 -2.05 21.59
CA PHE A 173 2.32 -2.02 20.19
C PHE A 173 0.80 -1.92 20.06
N GLY A 174 0.31 -0.85 19.44
CA GLY A 174 -1.09 -0.58 19.15
C GLY A 174 -1.41 -0.62 17.66
N LEU A 175 -2.69 -0.40 17.31
CA LEU A 175 -3.11 -0.13 15.95
C LEU A 175 -3.08 1.38 15.71
N HIS A 176 -2.36 1.81 14.69
CA HIS A 176 -2.25 3.20 14.28
C HIS A 176 -3.07 3.47 13.02
N SER A 177 -3.76 4.61 12.98
CA SER A 177 -4.56 5.01 11.81
C SER A 177 -4.34 6.47 11.46
N ILE A 178 -4.31 6.78 10.15
CA ILE A 178 -4.18 8.14 9.62
C ILE A 178 -4.89 8.29 8.29
N ASP A 179 -5.39 9.51 8.02
CA ASP A 179 -5.91 9.93 6.71
C ASP A 179 -4.86 10.82 6.01
N LEU A 180 -4.25 10.31 4.96
CA LEU A 180 -3.32 11.07 4.13
C LEU A 180 -4.09 11.81 3.02
N ARG A 181 -4.37 13.08 3.25
CA ARG A 181 -4.92 13.98 2.23
C ARG A 181 -3.80 14.66 1.43
N PRO A 182 -4.08 15.15 0.21
CA PRO A 182 -3.12 15.97 -0.52
C PRO A 182 -2.67 17.15 0.36
N PRO A 183 -1.40 17.59 0.24
CA PRO A 183 -0.97 18.80 0.92
C PRO A 183 -1.87 19.96 0.48
N THR A 184 -2.34 20.76 1.43
CA THR A 184 -3.05 22.00 1.14
C THR A 184 -2.08 22.98 0.46
N ALA A 185 -2.61 23.94 -0.32
CA ALA A 185 -1.79 24.94 -1.03
C ALA A 185 -0.83 25.72 -0.08
N ALA A 186 -1.12 25.74 1.23
CA ALA A 186 -0.27 26.36 2.24
C ALA A 186 0.96 25.50 2.62
N GLU A 187 0.95 24.19 2.35
CA GLU A 187 2.05 23.26 2.66
C GLU A 187 3.00 23.04 1.48
N THR A 188 2.68 23.59 0.30
CA THR A 188 3.52 23.62 -0.89
C THR A 188 4.39 24.89 -0.91
N ILE A 189 5.22 25.10 0.10
CA ILE A 189 6.30 26.08 0.01
C ILE A 189 7.43 25.40 -0.78
N PRO A 190 7.91 25.99 -1.90
CA PRO A 190 9.10 25.49 -2.58
C PRO A 190 10.26 25.50 -1.59
N ARG A 191 10.95 24.40 -1.48
CA ARG A 191 12.29 24.40 -0.88
C ARG A 191 13.21 24.90 -1.97
N ASP A 192 13.69 26.15 -1.81
CA ASP A 192 14.80 26.71 -2.57
C ASP A 192 16.07 25.87 -2.39
#